data_edf6a712dcce15032bc876fe5460c791
#
_entry.id   edf6a712dcce15032bc876fe5460c791
#
_cell.length_a   1.000
_cell.length_b   1.000
_cell.length_c   1.000
_cell.angle_alpha   90.00
_cell.angle_beta   90.00
_cell.angle_gamma   90.00
#
_symmetry.space_group_name_H-M   'P 1'
#
loop_
_entity.id
_entity.type
_entity.pdbx_description
1 polymer ?
#
loop_
_entity_poly.entity_id
_entity_poly.type
_entity_poly.pdbx_seq_one_letter_code
_entity_poly.pdbx_strand_id
1 'polypeptide(L)'
;MEIFMKESYFMGIDTGTNSSKGVLINSQGEIIAEHTTEHAMTNPAPGHYEHDADKDWWGDLCIISNALIEKSKVSPSDIKAIGTSALGADCLPVDDQCRPLRKAILYGIDARATDEIEQLTEMYGEEQIRQWYGRPLCSSDVMPKILWIKNKEPDIYAKTHKFLTGSSFIAAKLTGNYVVDRFLGLASFNPLYFNDGTPNPETCLPICRPDQLAEVKEANDIAGYVTETASKETGLAVGTPAQKQSALALLPLVK
;
A
#
# COMPACT_ATOMS: atom_id res chain seq x y z
N MET A 1 -46.85 5.64 -1.66
CA MET A 1 -45.84 4.60 -1.95
C MET A 1 -44.50 5.20 -1.54
N GLU A 2 -44.09 4.99 -0.26
CA GLU A 2 -42.78 5.42 0.20
C GLU A 2 -41.75 4.62 -0.56
N ILE A 3 -40.94 5.29 -1.37
CA ILE A 3 -39.76 4.71 -1.97
C ILE A 3 -38.77 4.58 -0.80
N PHE A 4 -38.72 3.40 -0.18
CA PHE A 4 -37.60 3.05 0.71
C PHE A 4 -36.33 3.13 -0.12
N MET A 5 -35.62 4.25 -0.03
CA MET A 5 -34.26 4.31 -0.59
C MET A 5 -33.42 3.27 0.15
N LYS A 6 -32.89 2.30 -0.59
CA LYS A 6 -32.04 1.27 -0.03
C LYS A 6 -30.82 1.95 0.61
N GLU A 7 -30.59 1.67 1.88
CA GLU A 7 -29.50 2.28 2.64
C GLU A 7 -28.15 1.89 2.00
N SER A 8 -27.23 2.85 1.94
CA SER A 8 -25.90 2.65 1.38
C SER A 8 -24.87 2.62 2.50
N TYR A 9 -23.93 1.70 2.39
CA TYR A 9 -22.87 1.51 3.37
C TYR A 9 -21.49 1.66 2.72
N PHE A 10 -20.51 2.02 3.53
CA PHE A 10 -19.12 2.22 3.12
C PHE A 10 -18.20 1.53 4.12
N MET A 11 -17.22 0.81 3.62
CA MET A 11 -16.23 0.10 4.44
C MET A 11 -14.91 0.87 4.42
N GLY A 12 -14.31 1.11 5.59
CA GLY A 12 -12.97 1.66 5.74
C GLY A 12 -12.08 0.68 6.50
N ILE A 13 -10.87 0.37 5.99
CA ILE A 13 -9.91 -0.49 6.67
C ILE A 13 -8.53 0.18 6.65
N ASP A 14 -7.93 0.31 7.84
CA ASP A 14 -6.58 0.83 8.03
C ASP A 14 -5.66 -0.29 8.55
N THR A 15 -4.54 -0.51 7.86
CA THR A 15 -3.52 -1.49 8.23
C THR A 15 -2.32 -0.77 8.84
N GLY A 16 -2.21 -0.86 10.16
CA GLY A 16 -1.15 -0.21 10.94
C GLY A 16 0.06 -1.13 11.21
N THR A 17 0.93 -0.69 12.11
CA THR A 17 2.18 -1.39 12.45
C THR A 17 1.96 -2.62 13.35
N ASN A 18 0.97 -2.58 14.24
CA ASN A 18 0.73 -3.65 15.22
C ASN A 18 -0.73 -4.14 15.20
N SER A 19 -1.57 -3.54 14.37
CA SER A 19 -2.97 -3.94 14.23
C SER A 19 -3.57 -3.34 12.98
N SER A 20 -4.56 -4.03 12.44
CA SER A 20 -5.46 -3.51 11.40
C SER A 20 -6.84 -3.23 12.02
N LYS A 21 -7.49 -2.15 11.56
CA LYS A 21 -8.80 -1.71 12.06
C LYS A 21 -9.74 -1.44 10.92
N GLY A 22 -11.00 -1.81 11.08
CA GLY A 22 -12.03 -1.52 10.08
C GLY A 22 -13.32 -1.07 10.69
N VAL A 23 -14.03 -0.26 9.93
CA VAL A 23 -15.38 0.25 10.24
C VAL A 23 -16.30 0.08 9.03
N LEU A 24 -17.57 -0.18 9.31
CA LEU A 24 -18.66 -0.07 8.36
C LEU A 24 -19.54 1.09 8.78
N ILE A 25 -19.76 2.06 7.90
CA ILE A 25 -20.60 3.22 8.17
C ILE A 25 -21.78 3.25 7.19
N ASN A 26 -22.89 3.91 7.59
CA ASN A 26 -24.00 4.23 6.69
C ASN A 26 -23.76 5.57 5.98
N SER A 27 -24.72 5.97 5.13
CA SER A 27 -24.68 7.24 4.38
C SER A 27 -24.79 8.49 5.27
N GLN A 28 -25.17 8.36 6.53
CA GLN A 28 -25.23 9.43 7.55
C GLN A 28 -23.90 9.54 8.32
N GLY A 29 -22.93 8.63 8.11
CA GLY A 29 -21.66 8.59 8.82
C GLY A 29 -21.73 7.88 10.17
N GLU A 30 -22.83 7.18 10.47
CA GLU A 30 -22.97 6.41 11.70
C GLU A 30 -22.20 5.09 11.57
N ILE A 31 -21.46 4.72 12.63
CA ILE A 31 -20.73 3.46 12.69
C ILE A 31 -21.73 2.33 12.97
N ILE A 32 -21.84 1.39 12.01
CA ILE A 32 -22.73 0.23 12.09
C ILE A 32 -21.99 -0.98 12.67
N ALA A 33 -20.72 -1.14 12.34
CA ALA A 33 -19.86 -2.19 12.88
C ALA A 33 -18.41 -1.75 12.87
N GLU A 34 -17.63 -2.31 13.83
CA GLU A 34 -16.19 -2.15 13.90
C GLU A 34 -15.50 -3.48 14.21
N HIS A 35 -14.27 -3.63 13.74
CA HIS A 35 -13.42 -4.77 14.07
C HIS A 35 -11.95 -4.38 14.04
N THR A 36 -11.17 -5.01 14.93
CA THR A 36 -9.71 -4.84 15.03
C THR A 36 -9.06 -6.22 15.08
N THR A 37 -7.96 -6.38 14.36
CA THR A 37 -7.12 -7.57 14.36
C THR A 37 -5.70 -7.15 14.73
N GLU A 38 -5.08 -7.85 15.67
CA GLU A 38 -3.71 -7.60 16.10
C GLU A 38 -2.73 -8.45 15.28
N HIS A 39 -1.60 -7.86 14.94
CA HIS A 39 -0.46 -8.55 14.35
C HIS A 39 0.85 -8.00 14.92
N ALA A 40 1.97 -8.61 14.59
CA ALA A 40 3.27 -8.19 15.11
C ALA A 40 4.31 -8.15 13.99
N MET A 41 5.17 -7.14 14.05
CA MET A 41 6.37 -7.09 13.21
C MET A 41 7.30 -8.25 13.55
N THR A 42 8.01 -8.74 12.53
CA THR A 42 9.16 -9.64 12.72
C THR A 42 10.46 -8.83 12.66
N ASN A 43 11.43 -9.22 13.49
CA ASN A 43 12.77 -8.62 13.53
C ASN A 43 13.80 -9.73 13.27
N PRO A 44 14.08 -10.07 11.98
CA PRO A 44 14.98 -11.17 11.63
C PRO A 44 16.45 -10.89 11.94
N ALA A 45 16.85 -9.63 12.02
CA ALA A 45 18.19 -9.18 12.37
C ALA A 45 18.14 -7.77 13.00
N PRO A 46 19.16 -7.32 13.70
CA PRO A 46 19.22 -5.96 14.22
C PRO A 46 18.96 -4.92 13.12
N GLY A 47 18.00 -4.02 13.38
CA GLY A 47 17.61 -2.97 12.44
C GLY A 47 16.72 -3.42 11.26
N HIS A 48 16.37 -4.72 11.17
CA HIS A 48 15.46 -5.24 10.14
C HIS A 48 14.07 -5.42 10.73
N TYR A 49 13.06 -4.82 10.10
CA TYR A 49 11.67 -4.91 10.54
C TYR A 49 10.78 -5.25 9.36
N GLU A 50 9.97 -6.30 9.50
CA GLU A 50 9.22 -6.88 8.40
C GLU A 50 7.80 -7.25 8.79
N HIS A 51 6.87 -7.12 7.82
CA HIS A 51 5.54 -7.73 7.86
C HIS A 51 5.41 -8.83 6.82
N ASP A 52 4.63 -9.84 7.14
CA ASP A 52 4.13 -10.80 6.19
C ASP A 52 2.90 -10.23 5.49
N ALA A 53 3.06 -9.75 4.26
CA ALA A 53 2.01 -9.02 3.56
C ALA A 53 0.75 -9.86 3.30
N ASP A 54 0.90 -11.17 3.01
CA ASP A 54 -0.27 -12.04 2.81
C ASP A 54 -1.01 -12.31 4.12
N LYS A 55 -0.29 -12.41 5.24
CA LYS A 55 -0.89 -12.69 6.55
C LYS A 55 -1.36 -11.40 7.23
N ASP A 56 -0.45 -10.43 7.41
CA ASP A 56 -0.66 -9.27 8.29
C ASP A 56 -1.42 -8.15 7.59
N TRP A 57 -1.39 -8.06 6.25
CA TRP A 57 -2.10 -7.03 5.49
C TRP A 57 -3.35 -7.59 4.81
N TRP A 58 -3.17 -8.56 3.89
CA TRP A 58 -4.30 -9.14 3.18
C TRP A 58 -5.18 -10.03 4.08
N GLY A 59 -4.57 -10.86 4.90
CA GLY A 59 -5.27 -11.73 5.85
C GLY A 59 -6.11 -10.94 6.85
N ASP A 60 -5.53 -9.87 7.43
CA ASP A 60 -6.25 -8.98 8.32
C ASP A 60 -7.43 -8.30 7.63
N LEU A 61 -7.23 -7.79 6.40
CA LEU A 61 -8.31 -7.20 5.62
C LEU A 61 -9.45 -8.19 5.41
N CYS A 62 -9.15 -9.43 5.05
CA CYS A 62 -10.16 -10.47 4.87
C CYS A 62 -10.91 -10.77 6.17
N ILE A 63 -10.20 -10.92 7.29
CA ILE A 63 -10.81 -11.14 8.62
C ILE A 63 -11.73 -9.99 8.98
N ILE A 64 -11.26 -8.75 8.86
CA ILE A 64 -12.00 -7.54 9.22
C ILE A 64 -13.24 -7.38 8.34
N SER A 65 -13.09 -7.50 7.02
CA SER A 65 -14.20 -7.35 6.08
C SER A 65 -15.32 -8.36 6.36
N ASN A 66 -14.98 -9.64 6.51
CA ASN A 66 -15.96 -10.67 6.85
C ASN A 66 -16.62 -10.42 8.21
N ALA A 67 -15.85 -10.02 9.23
CA ALA A 67 -16.38 -9.72 10.57
C ALA A 67 -17.34 -8.50 10.55
N LEU A 68 -17.04 -7.46 9.77
CA LEU A 68 -17.92 -6.30 9.63
C LEU A 68 -19.24 -6.66 8.96
N ILE A 69 -19.20 -7.46 7.89
CA ILE A 69 -20.39 -7.97 7.20
C ILE A 69 -21.22 -8.86 8.13
N GLU A 70 -20.59 -9.79 8.85
CA GLU A 70 -21.27 -10.67 9.79
C GLU A 70 -21.93 -9.92 10.95
N LYS A 71 -21.20 -8.99 11.59
CA LYS A 71 -21.73 -8.21 12.73
C LYS A 71 -22.87 -7.30 12.33
N SER A 72 -22.76 -6.62 11.19
CA SER A 72 -23.76 -5.65 10.73
C SER A 72 -25.00 -6.30 10.13
N LYS A 73 -24.90 -7.53 9.63
CA LYS A 73 -25.93 -8.21 8.82
C LYS A 73 -26.28 -7.45 7.53
N VAL A 74 -25.47 -6.50 7.13
CA VAL A 74 -25.63 -5.76 5.87
C VAL A 74 -25.34 -6.67 4.69
N SER A 75 -26.16 -6.58 3.65
CA SER A 75 -25.90 -7.32 2.41
C SER A 75 -24.61 -6.78 1.74
N PRO A 76 -23.68 -7.63 1.30
CA PRO A 76 -22.50 -7.17 0.56
C PRO A 76 -22.80 -6.26 -0.63
N SER A 77 -23.96 -6.45 -1.30
CA SER A 77 -24.42 -5.60 -2.42
C SER A 77 -24.80 -4.17 -2.00
N ASP A 78 -24.98 -3.92 -0.71
CA ASP A 78 -25.30 -2.61 -0.15
C ASP A 78 -24.08 -1.84 0.30
N ILE A 79 -22.90 -2.48 0.34
CA ILE A 79 -21.59 -1.83 0.52
C ILE A 79 -21.17 -1.23 -0.81
N LYS A 80 -21.21 0.11 -0.89
CA LYS A 80 -21.04 0.86 -2.15
C LYS A 80 -19.59 1.16 -2.50
N ALA A 81 -18.70 1.12 -1.51
CA ALA A 81 -17.26 1.25 -1.71
C ALA A 81 -16.48 0.70 -0.52
N ILE A 82 -15.23 0.30 -0.80
CA ILE A 82 -14.22 0.05 0.22
C ILE A 82 -13.08 1.07 0.06
N GLY A 83 -12.72 1.75 1.16
CA GLY A 83 -11.53 2.58 1.28
C GLY A 83 -10.47 1.87 2.12
N THR A 84 -9.22 1.84 1.66
CA THR A 84 -8.13 1.20 2.39
C THR A 84 -6.97 2.15 2.60
N SER A 85 -6.41 2.17 3.81
CA SER A 85 -5.12 2.80 4.12
C SER A 85 -4.16 1.78 4.72
N ALA A 86 -2.87 2.06 4.62
CA ALA A 86 -1.83 1.23 5.23
C ALA A 86 -0.64 2.08 5.62
N LEU A 87 0.34 1.45 6.29
CA LEU A 87 1.67 1.99 6.50
C LEU A 87 2.20 2.67 5.24
N GLY A 88 3.07 3.68 5.41
CA GLY A 88 3.51 4.55 4.33
C GLY A 88 4.41 3.87 3.29
N ALA A 89 5.68 4.25 3.28
CA ALA A 89 6.64 3.86 2.25
C ALA A 89 7.34 2.51 2.53
N ASP A 90 6.54 1.45 2.70
CA ASP A 90 7.05 0.08 2.74
C ASP A 90 7.60 -0.34 1.37
N CYS A 91 8.41 -1.39 1.36
CA CYS A 91 8.91 -1.95 0.11
C CYS A 91 8.61 -3.46 0.06
N LEU A 92 7.68 -3.83 -0.81
CA LEU A 92 7.26 -5.21 -1.04
C LEU A 92 7.47 -5.58 -2.51
N PRO A 93 8.43 -6.45 -2.86
CA PRO A 93 8.51 -7.04 -4.18
C PRO A 93 7.46 -8.14 -4.35
N VAL A 94 6.71 -8.08 -5.45
CA VAL A 94 5.72 -9.11 -5.83
C VAL A 94 6.01 -9.65 -7.21
N ASP A 95 5.56 -10.89 -7.48
CA ASP A 95 5.57 -11.47 -8.81
C ASP A 95 4.38 -11.00 -9.68
N ASP A 96 4.25 -11.53 -10.88
CA ASP A 96 3.19 -11.19 -11.85
C ASP A 96 1.79 -11.65 -11.44
N GLN A 97 1.69 -12.50 -10.40
CA GLN A 97 0.44 -12.93 -9.78
C GLN A 97 0.15 -12.20 -8.46
N CYS A 98 0.86 -11.11 -8.18
CA CYS A 98 0.78 -10.34 -6.93
C CYS A 98 1.10 -11.17 -5.68
N ARG A 99 1.96 -12.19 -5.79
CA ARG A 99 2.44 -12.96 -4.65
C ARG A 99 3.71 -12.31 -4.10
N PRO A 100 3.80 -12.06 -2.79
CA PRO A 100 5.01 -11.56 -2.15
C PRO A 100 6.19 -12.49 -2.40
N LEU A 101 7.31 -11.96 -2.86
CA LEU A 101 8.55 -12.71 -3.06
C LEU A 101 9.39 -12.78 -1.78
N ARG A 102 9.07 -11.93 -0.82
CA ARG A 102 9.63 -11.88 0.53
C ARG A 102 8.67 -11.09 1.44
N LYS A 103 8.96 -11.07 2.76
CA LYS A 103 8.29 -10.15 3.67
C LYS A 103 8.60 -8.70 3.33
N ALA A 104 7.64 -7.81 3.58
CA ALA A 104 7.78 -6.37 3.32
C ALA A 104 8.82 -5.72 4.23
N ILE A 105 9.66 -4.85 3.67
CA ILE A 105 10.57 -3.98 4.43
C ILE A 105 9.78 -2.76 4.91
N LEU A 106 9.69 -2.55 6.22
CA LEU A 106 8.80 -1.55 6.79
C LEU A 106 9.34 -0.12 6.67
N TYR A 107 8.40 0.81 6.66
CA TYR A 107 8.62 2.24 6.60
C TYR A 107 9.21 2.78 7.91
N GLY A 108 10.23 3.63 7.79
CA GLY A 108 10.73 4.52 8.86
C GLY A 108 11.52 3.87 9.99
N ILE A 109 11.30 2.58 10.25
CA ILE A 109 11.94 1.85 11.35
C ILE A 109 13.00 0.85 10.90
N ASP A 110 12.92 0.38 9.65
CA ASP A 110 13.90 -0.55 9.08
C ASP A 110 15.13 0.22 8.60
N ALA A 111 16.29 -0.15 9.10
CA ALA A 111 17.57 0.52 8.81
C ALA A 111 18.53 -0.32 7.94
N ARG A 112 18.03 -1.42 7.31
CA ARG A 112 18.89 -2.34 6.53
C ARG A 112 19.60 -1.70 5.34
N ALA A 113 19.00 -0.68 4.72
CA ALA A 113 19.48 -0.06 3.49
C ALA A 113 20.45 1.12 3.74
N THR A 114 21.17 1.13 4.88
CA THR A 114 22.10 2.22 5.22
C THR A 114 23.24 2.32 4.21
N ASP A 115 23.83 1.19 3.79
CA ASP A 115 24.89 1.16 2.77
C ASP A 115 24.37 1.70 1.42
N GLU A 116 23.12 1.38 1.07
CA GLU A 116 22.50 1.85 -0.16
C GLU A 116 22.14 3.35 -0.12
N ILE A 117 21.85 3.90 1.07
CA ILE A 117 21.70 5.34 1.25
C ILE A 117 23.04 6.05 0.96
N GLU A 118 24.15 5.52 1.48
CA GLU A 118 25.49 6.04 1.20
C GLU A 118 25.82 5.92 -0.30
N GLN A 119 25.61 4.75 -0.90
CA GLN A 119 25.81 4.52 -2.33
C GLN A 119 25.02 5.48 -3.21
N LEU A 120 23.76 5.73 -2.90
CA LEU A 120 22.91 6.67 -3.63
C LEU A 120 23.35 8.12 -3.43
N THR A 121 23.82 8.45 -2.23
CA THR A 121 24.37 9.78 -1.93
C THR A 121 25.65 10.05 -2.71
N GLU A 122 26.52 9.06 -2.83
CA GLU A 122 27.72 9.16 -3.69
C GLU A 122 27.35 9.25 -5.17
N MET A 123 26.36 8.50 -5.63
CA MET A 123 25.94 8.45 -7.04
C MET A 123 25.33 9.76 -7.53
N TYR A 124 24.44 10.37 -6.73
CA TYR A 124 23.67 11.54 -7.15
C TYR A 124 24.18 12.84 -6.55
N GLY A 125 24.94 12.79 -5.46
CA GLY A 125 25.40 13.95 -4.70
C GLY A 125 24.36 14.48 -3.70
N GLU A 126 24.82 14.99 -2.55
CA GLU A 126 23.95 15.49 -1.48
C GLU A 126 23.04 16.64 -1.95
N GLU A 127 23.56 17.54 -2.79
CA GLU A 127 22.80 18.68 -3.29
C GLU A 127 21.60 18.25 -4.14
N GLN A 128 21.80 17.27 -5.05
CA GLN A 128 20.74 16.73 -5.87
C GLN A 128 19.69 16.00 -5.04
N ILE A 129 20.10 15.23 -4.02
CA ILE A 129 19.19 14.56 -3.10
C ILE A 129 18.36 15.59 -2.32
N ARG A 130 18.99 16.67 -1.84
CA ARG A 130 18.27 17.75 -1.15
C ARG A 130 17.26 18.47 -2.06
N GLN A 131 17.57 18.61 -3.35
CA GLN A 131 16.61 19.17 -4.31
C GLN A 131 15.38 18.25 -4.48
N TRP A 132 15.58 16.94 -4.49
CA TRP A 132 14.49 15.98 -4.64
C TRP A 132 13.63 15.82 -3.38
N TYR A 133 14.26 15.72 -2.21
CA TYR A 133 13.59 15.33 -0.96
C TYR A 133 13.44 16.46 0.07
N GLY A 134 14.13 17.61 -0.15
CA GLY A 134 14.24 18.67 0.87
C GLY A 134 15.12 18.29 2.07
N ARG A 135 15.66 17.06 2.10
CA ARG A 135 16.46 16.47 3.19
C ARG A 135 17.39 15.37 2.66
N PRO A 136 18.35 14.88 3.45
CA PRO A 136 19.08 13.65 3.13
C PRO A 136 18.15 12.44 3.01
N LEU A 137 18.60 11.40 2.28
CA LEU A 137 17.92 10.10 2.26
C LEU A 137 17.88 9.48 3.66
N CYS A 138 16.83 8.73 3.92
CA CYS A 138 16.67 8.01 5.19
C CYS A 138 15.86 6.71 5.01
N SER A 139 15.68 5.97 6.10
CA SER A 139 14.92 4.71 6.15
C SER A 139 13.45 4.83 5.73
N SER A 140 12.92 6.05 5.62
CA SER A 140 11.56 6.30 5.13
C SER A 140 11.45 6.29 3.61
N ASP A 141 12.57 6.25 2.86
CA ASP A 141 12.57 6.30 1.41
C ASP A 141 12.53 4.88 0.82
N VAL A 142 11.83 4.73 -0.31
CA VAL A 142 11.67 3.42 -0.96
C VAL A 142 12.87 3.09 -1.84
N MET A 143 13.45 4.09 -2.48
CA MET A 143 14.58 3.93 -3.42
C MET A 143 15.76 3.13 -2.82
N PRO A 144 16.26 3.44 -1.60
CA PRO A 144 17.33 2.64 -0.98
C PRO A 144 16.93 1.18 -0.71
N LYS A 145 15.67 0.93 -0.33
CA LYS A 145 15.17 -0.43 -0.08
C LYS A 145 15.12 -1.27 -1.35
N ILE A 146 14.70 -0.68 -2.47
CA ILE A 146 14.74 -1.35 -3.78
C ILE A 146 16.18 -1.69 -4.16
N LEU A 147 17.10 -0.75 -3.98
CA LEU A 147 18.52 -0.96 -4.28
C LEU A 147 19.11 -2.05 -3.36
N TRP A 148 18.72 -2.08 -2.09
CA TRP A 148 19.11 -3.14 -1.17
C TRP A 148 18.66 -4.53 -1.67
N ILE A 149 17.40 -4.66 -2.11
CA ILE A 149 16.91 -5.92 -2.69
C ILE A 149 17.71 -6.29 -3.93
N LYS A 150 18.02 -5.32 -4.79
CA LYS A 150 18.85 -5.54 -5.98
C LYS A 150 20.26 -6.04 -5.64
N ASN A 151 20.88 -5.47 -4.61
CA ASN A 151 22.26 -5.77 -4.22
C ASN A 151 22.38 -7.06 -3.39
N LYS A 152 21.46 -7.27 -2.45
CA LYS A 152 21.56 -8.35 -1.45
C LYS A 152 20.69 -9.56 -1.79
N GLU A 153 19.65 -9.38 -2.59
CA GLU A 153 18.69 -10.44 -2.98
C GLU A 153 18.43 -10.42 -4.49
N PRO A 154 19.47 -10.58 -5.34
CA PRO A 154 19.37 -10.41 -6.79
C PRO A 154 18.37 -11.37 -7.45
N ASP A 155 18.18 -12.57 -6.90
CA ASP A 155 17.20 -13.54 -7.41
C ASP A 155 15.75 -13.09 -7.16
N ILE A 156 15.49 -12.42 -6.04
CA ILE A 156 14.18 -11.79 -5.75
C ILE A 156 13.98 -10.60 -6.68
N TYR A 157 14.97 -9.73 -6.79
CA TYR A 157 14.94 -8.59 -7.70
C TYR A 157 14.63 -9.01 -9.15
N ALA A 158 15.29 -10.05 -9.65
CA ALA A 158 15.10 -10.54 -11.02
C ALA A 158 13.67 -11.04 -11.29
N LYS A 159 13.03 -11.64 -10.28
CA LYS A 159 11.64 -12.16 -10.35
C LYS A 159 10.60 -11.10 -10.05
N THR A 160 11.00 -9.92 -9.55
CA THR A 160 10.06 -8.87 -9.16
C THR A 160 9.35 -8.30 -10.39
N HIS A 161 8.02 -8.43 -10.40
CA HIS A 161 7.14 -7.75 -11.35
C HIS A 161 6.86 -6.31 -10.91
N LYS A 162 6.53 -6.09 -9.62
CA LYS A 162 6.27 -4.75 -9.06
C LYS A 162 6.87 -4.59 -7.66
N PHE A 163 7.31 -3.36 -7.35
CA PHE A 163 7.59 -2.92 -5.99
C PHE A 163 6.38 -2.15 -5.46
N LEU A 164 5.77 -2.62 -4.39
CA LEU A 164 4.53 -2.09 -3.84
C LEU A 164 4.71 -1.59 -2.40
N THR A 165 3.90 -0.62 -2.01
CA THR A 165 3.65 -0.26 -0.61
C THR A 165 2.50 -1.11 -0.05
N GLY A 166 2.24 -1.09 1.26
CA GLY A 166 1.15 -1.83 1.87
C GLY A 166 -0.20 -1.53 1.24
N SER A 167 -0.54 -0.24 1.09
CA SER A 167 -1.81 0.16 0.46
C SER A 167 -1.87 -0.20 -1.04
N SER A 168 -0.74 -0.18 -1.76
CA SER A 168 -0.67 -0.62 -3.17
C SER A 168 -0.88 -2.12 -3.33
N PHE A 169 -0.32 -2.91 -2.40
CA PHE A 169 -0.52 -4.37 -2.37
C PHE A 169 -1.99 -4.72 -2.12
N ILE A 170 -2.61 -4.09 -1.12
CA ILE A 170 -4.03 -4.30 -0.82
C ILE A 170 -4.90 -3.93 -2.03
N ALA A 171 -4.63 -2.80 -2.68
CA ALA A 171 -5.35 -2.40 -3.89
C ALA A 171 -5.18 -3.42 -5.02
N ALA A 172 -3.96 -3.94 -5.23
CA ALA A 172 -3.69 -4.96 -6.25
C ALA A 172 -4.41 -6.29 -5.93
N LYS A 173 -4.42 -6.73 -4.67
CA LYS A 173 -5.18 -7.93 -4.24
C LYS A 173 -6.68 -7.77 -4.43
N LEU A 174 -7.25 -6.59 -4.14
CA LEU A 174 -8.67 -6.32 -4.32
C LEU A 174 -9.08 -6.26 -5.79
N THR A 175 -8.25 -5.62 -6.65
CA THR A 175 -8.69 -5.15 -7.97
C THR A 175 -7.92 -5.74 -9.15
N GLY A 176 -6.76 -6.32 -8.92
CA GLY A 176 -5.81 -6.73 -9.97
C GLY A 176 -4.98 -5.57 -10.55
N ASN A 177 -5.16 -4.34 -10.09
CA ASN A 177 -4.47 -3.15 -10.62
C ASN A 177 -3.32 -2.74 -9.69
N TYR A 178 -2.16 -2.53 -10.27
CA TYR A 178 -0.95 -2.08 -9.57
C TYR A 178 -0.88 -0.55 -9.58
N VAL A 179 -1.37 0.08 -8.51
CA VAL A 179 -1.44 1.54 -8.38
C VAL A 179 -0.73 2.04 -7.14
N VAL A 180 -0.18 3.25 -7.21
CA VAL A 180 0.37 4.00 -6.08
C VAL A 180 -0.29 5.38 -6.05
N ASP A 181 -0.63 5.92 -4.85
CA ASP A 181 -1.13 7.28 -4.80
C ASP A 181 -0.01 8.29 -5.12
N ARG A 182 -0.43 9.43 -5.69
CA ARG A 182 0.49 10.48 -6.12
C ARG A 182 1.39 10.97 -4.98
N PHE A 183 0.88 11.03 -3.75
CA PHE A 183 1.69 11.50 -2.64
C PHE A 183 2.87 10.54 -2.37
N LEU A 184 2.61 9.23 -2.23
CA LEU A 184 3.69 8.24 -2.06
C LEU A 184 4.57 8.13 -3.30
N GLY A 185 3.97 8.09 -4.49
CA GLY A 185 4.70 7.99 -5.75
C GLY A 185 5.69 9.12 -5.94
N LEU A 186 5.30 10.36 -5.64
CA LEU A 186 6.16 11.54 -5.85
C LEU A 186 6.97 11.95 -4.62
N ALA A 187 6.68 11.44 -3.43
CA ALA A 187 7.46 11.74 -2.23
C ALA A 187 8.42 10.61 -1.86
N SER A 188 7.91 9.38 -1.69
CA SER A 188 8.70 8.27 -1.15
C SER A 188 9.43 7.44 -2.21
N PHE A 189 8.91 7.44 -3.45
CA PHE A 189 9.58 6.87 -4.63
C PHE A 189 10.37 7.91 -5.45
N ASN A 190 10.41 9.18 -4.98
CA ASN A 190 11.19 10.21 -5.66
C ASN A 190 12.67 9.75 -5.78
N PRO A 191 13.38 9.99 -6.89
CA PRO A 191 12.95 10.60 -8.15
C PRO A 191 12.55 9.57 -9.24
N LEU A 192 12.10 8.37 -8.86
CA LEU A 192 11.79 7.29 -9.81
C LEU A 192 10.61 7.61 -10.75
N TYR A 193 9.82 8.64 -10.42
CA TYR A 193 8.77 9.17 -11.26
C TYR A 193 9.03 10.64 -11.64
N PHE A 194 8.58 11.03 -12.83
CA PHE A 194 8.39 12.44 -13.17
C PHE A 194 7.21 13.04 -12.41
N ASN A 195 7.11 14.37 -12.41
CA ASN A 195 6.00 15.07 -11.73
C ASN A 195 4.61 14.76 -12.30
N ASP A 196 4.52 14.26 -13.52
CA ASP A 196 3.26 13.80 -14.13
C ASP A 196 2.86 12.39 -13.69
N GLY A 197 3.73 11.68 -12.95
CA GLY A 197 3.51 10.32 -12.46
C GLY A 197 3.99 9.23 -13.40
N THR A 198 4.62 9.57 -14.52
CA THR A 198 5.26 8.57 -15.38
C THR A 198 6.63 8.17 -14.83
N PRO A 199 7.06 6.89 -14.97
CA PRO A 199 8.38 6.47 -14.55
C PRO A 199 9.48 7.28 -15.24
N ASN A 200 10.51 7.69 -14.47
CA ASN A 200 11.67 8.41 -14.97
C ASN A 200 12.81 7.41 -15.29
N PRO A 201 13.07 7.07 -16.57
CA PRO A 201 14.07 6.07 -16.91
C PRO A 201 15.49 6.42 -16.46
N GLU A 202 15.86 7.71 -16.45
CA GLU A 202 17.20 8.14 -16.09
C GLU A 202 17.55 7.84 -14.64
N THR A 203 16.59 8.00 -13.74
CA THR A 203 16.77 7.72 -12.30
C THR A 203 16.37 6.31 -11.91
N CYS A 204 15.46 5.65 -12.68
CA CYS A 204 15.06 4.28 -12.43
C CYS A 204 16.16 3.27 -12.71
N LEU A 205 16.77 3.30 -13.90
CA LEU A 205 17.62 2.21 -14.41
C LEU A 205 18.78 1.80 -13.49
N PRO A 206 19.45 2.69 -12.75
CA PRO A 206 20.44 2.29 -11.76
C PRO A 206 19.83 1.47 -10.61
N ILE A 207 18.54 1.64 -10.30
CA ILE A 207 17.85 1.12 -9.10
C ILE A 207 16.88 -0.01 -9.47
N CYS A 208 15.93 0.26 -10.38
CA CYS A 208 14.93 -0.70 -10.84
C CYS A 208 14.61 -0.48 -12.33
N ARG A 209 13.87 -1.40 -12.92
CA ARG A 209 13.28 -1.19 -14.23
C ARG A 209 12.02 -0.33 -14.12
N PRO A 210 11.76 0.58 -15.08
CA PRO A 210 10.55 1.40 -15.08
C PRO A 210 9.25 0.58 -15.00
N ASP A 211 9.22 -0.61 -15.61
CA ASP A 211 8.09 -1.52 -15.58
C ASP A 211 7.83 -2.17 -14.21
N GLN A 212 8.78 -2.11 -13.28
CA GLN A 212 8.60 -2.57 -11.90
C GLN A 212 7.88 -1.55 -10.99
N LEU A 213 7.63 -0.35 -11.49
CA LEU A 213 6.90 0.69 -10.78
C LEU A 213 5.39 0.58 -11.03
N ALA A 214 4.58 0.93 -10.03
CA ALA A 214 3.12 0.97 -10.13
C ALA A 214 2.64 2.23 -10.86
N GLU A 215 1.42 2.23 -11.40
CA GLU A 215 0.78 3.42 -11.99
C GLU A 215 0.45 4.45 -10.90
N VAL A 216 0.83 5.71 -11.10
CA VAL A 216 0.47 6.79 -10.18
C VAL A 216 -0.95 7.26 -10.43
N LYS A 217 -1.77 7.27 -9.37
CA LYS A 217 -3.15 7.81 -9.39
C LYS A 217 -3.37 8.81 -8.26
N GLU A 218 -4.37 9.67 -8.40
CA GLU A 218 -4.79 10.54 -7.30
C GLU A 218 -5.35 9.70 -6.14
N ALA A 219 -5.19 10.17 -4.91
CA ALA A 219 -5.62 9.43 -3.72
C ALA A 219 -7.14 9.20 -3.65
N ASN A 220 -7.92 10.04 -4.31
CA ASN A 220 -9.39 9.96 -4.40
C ASN A 220 -9.88 9.20 -5.66
N ASP A 221 -8.98 8.72 -6.51
CA ASP A 221 -9.38 7.91 -7.65
C ASP A 221 -9.78 6.49 -7.23
N ILE A 222 -10.66 5.89 -8.00
CA ILE A 222 -10.98 4.46 -7.88
C ILE A 222 -9.79 3.68 -8.42
N ALA A 223 -9.16 2.87 -7.54
CA ALA A 223 -8.06 1.98 -7.93
C ALA A 223 -8.54 0.87 -8.87
N GLY A 224 -9.78 0.45 -8.71
CA GLY A 224 -10.44 -0.59 -9.49
C GLY A 224 -11.67 -1.11 -8.76
N TYR A 225 -12.09 -2.32 -9.13
CA TYR A 225 -13.28 -2.95 -8.59
C TYR A 225 -12.92 -4.33 -8.03
N VAL A 226 -13.60 -4.73 -6.95
CA VAL A 226 -13.39 -6.03 -6.30
C VAL A 226 -13.59 -7.15 -7.32
N THR A 227 -12.55 -7.98 -7.48
CA THR A 227 -12.55 -9.13 -8.40
C THR A 227 -13.32 -10.32 -7.82
N GLU A 228 -13.60 -11.35 -8.63
CA GLU A 228 -14.21 -12.59 -8.15
C GLU A 228 -13.36 -13.30 -7.09
N THR A 229 -12.03 -13.28 -7.23
CA THR A 229 -11.11 -13.87 -6.26
C THR A 229 -11.16 -13.12 -4.94
N ALA A 230 -11.01 -11.79 -4.98
CA ALA A 230 -11.09 -10.96 -3.79
C ALA A 230 -12.46 -11.06 -3.09
N SER A 231 -13.56 -11.12 -3.86
CA SER A 231 -14.91 -11.30 -3.33
C SER A 231 -15.05 -12.58 -2.49
N LYS A 232 -14.49 -13.69 -2.96
CA LYS A 232 -14.53 -14.99 -2.24
C LYS A 232 -13.79 -14.93 -0.90
N GLU A 233 -12.72 -14.17 -0.82
CA GLU A 233 -11.89 -14.06 0.39
C GLU A 233 -12.42 -13.01 1.37
N THR A 234 -12.91 -11.87 0.86
CA THR A 234 -13.32 -10.72 1.68
C THR A 234 -14.81 -10.68 2.01
N GLY A 235 -15.64 -11.46 1.32
CA GLY A 235 -17.11 -11.37 1.44
C GLY A 235 -17.73 -10.15 0.76
N LEU A 236 -16.96 -9.23 0.19
CA LEU A 236 -17.46 -8.07 -0.56
C LEU A 236 -18.10 -8.52 -1.88
N ALA A 237 -19.07 -7.76 -2.40
CA ALA A 237 -19.65 -8.05 -3.70
C ALA A 237 -18.64 -7.79 -4.83
N VAL A 238 -18.63 -8.65 -5.85
CA VAL A 238 -17.88 -8.42 -7.10
C VAL A 238 -18.32 -7.08 -7.68
N GLY A 239 -17.36 -6.27 -8.12
CA GLY A 239 -17.63 -4.96 -8.70
C GLY A 239 -17.78 -3.84 -7.67
N THR A 240 -17.62 -4.08 -6.36
CA THR A 240 -17.53 -3.01 -5.37
C THR A 240 -16.32 -2.12 -5.68
N PRO A 241 -16.50 -0.78 -5.83
CA PRO A 241 -15.38 0.14 -6.02
C PRO A 241 -14.39 0.08 -4.86
N ALA A 242 -13.11 -0.02 -5.16
CA ALA A 242 -12.03 0.03 -4.19
C ALA A 242 -11.22 1.31 -4.40
N GLN A 243 -11.14 2.11 -3.34
CA GLN A 243 -10.30 3.30 -3.27
C GLN A 243 -9.06 2.99 -2.44
N LYS A 244 -7.91 3.47 -2.88
CA LYS A 244 -6.65 3.33 -2.19
C LYS A 244 -6.17 4.68 -1.70
N GLN A 245 -5.82 4.75 -0.41
CA GLN A 245 -5.23 5.94 0.20
C GLN A 245 -4.06 5.53 1.09
N SER A 246 -2.96 6.30 1.09
CA SER A 246 -1.96 6.14 2.14
C SER A 246 -2.41 6.89 3.40
N ALA A 247 -2.08 6.38 4.58
CA ALA A 247 -2.35 7.07 5.84
C ALA A 247 -1.74 8.49 5.85
N LEU A 248 -0.62 8.70 5.15
CA LEU A 248 0.05 10.00 5.01
C LEU A 248 -0.75 11.00 4.14
N ALA A 249 -1.56 10.53 3.19
CA ALA A 249 -2.37 11.42 2.35
C ALA A 249 -3.56 12.04 3.10
N LEU A 250 -3.89 11.55 4.30
CA LEU A 250 -4.95 12.09 5.17
C LEU A 250 -4.51 13.30 6.00
N LEU A 251 -3.21 13.50 6.20
CA LEU A 251 -2.69 14.58 7.06
C LEU A 251 -3.13 16.00 6.69
N PRO A 252 -3.34 16.39 5.41
CA PRO A 252 -3.86 17.70 5.06
C PRO A 252 -5.36 17.90 5.31
N LEU A 253 -6.13 16.82 5.52
CA LEU A 253 -7.59 16.86 5.69
C LEU A 253 -8.03 16.96 7.15
N VAL A 254 -7.13 16.77 8.10
CA VAL A 254 -7.37 16.94 9.53
C VAL A 254 -6.91 18.36 9.92
N LYS A 255 -7.79 19.33 9.75
CA LYS A 255 -7.66 20.67 10.35
C LYS A 255 -8.73 20.85 11.40
#